data_1b07743a4f8e1eff6060cfae983f38ca
#
_entry.id   1b07743a4f8e1eff6060cfae983f38ca
#
_cell.length_a   1.000
_cell.length_b   1.000
_cell.length_c   1.000
_cell.angle_alpha   90.00
_cell.angle_beta   90.00
_cell.angle_gamma   90.00
#
_symmetry.space_group_name_H-M   'P 1'
#
loop_
_entity.id
_entity.type
_entity.pdbx_description
1 polymer ?
#
loop_
_entity_poly.entity_id
_entity_poly.type
_entity_poly.pdbx_seq_one_letter_code
_entity_poly.pdbx_strand_id
1 'polypeptide(L)'
;YSDPGYLDCLFYLQELKEEGLIRHLGLTNVDTAHLRVIVNSGIDIVSNQVCFSLLDQRARTNGMTAFCRAHGITLLAFGTLAGGFLTERHLGQSEPTWADLDTWSQMKYRRFIDQAGGWDALQRLLHVIHAVSQRHSVSMANIATRYILEQPAVGGVIIGARLGLSERIEDNLRLFQFTLDDVDRHEIEDALASLYPIPGDCGDEYRRPPFLTASGDLSHHLENMPPPYEVQAQQNGRTYVLSGTVWEDIAGFSRAVRSGDRILVSGTTATH
;
A
#
# COMPACT_ATOMS: atom_id res chain seq x y z
N TYR A 1 10.23 8.94 4.05
CA TYR A 1 9.57 8.57 5.32
C TYR A 1 10.47 8.57 6.53
N SER A 2 11.73 8.32 6.38
CA SER A 2 12.72 8.46 7.44
C SER A 2 13.23 9.88 7.58
N ASP A 3 13.04 10.69 6.53
CA ASP A 3 13.31 12.11 6.53
C ASP A 3 12.01 12.88 6.84
N PRO A 4 11.92 13.59 7.98
CA PRO A 4 10.74 14.37 8.33
C PRO A 4 10.46 15.53 7.38
N GLY A 5 11.38 15.88 6.50
CA GLY A 5 11.21 16.91 5.46
C GLY A 5 10.05 16.67 4.51
N TYR A 6 9.47 15.45 4.48
CA TYR A 6 8.24 15.22 3.73
C TYR A 6 7.04 16.05 4.26
N LEU A 7 7.00 16.33 5.57
CA LEU A 7 5.97 17.19 6.15
C LEU A 7 6.19 18.64 5.73
N ASP A 8 7.44 19.12 5.71
CA ASP A 8 7.75 20.48 5.25
C ASP A 8 7.33 20.68 3.80
N CYS A 9 7.61 19.69 2.93
CA CYS A 9 7.13 19.73 1.55
C CYS A 9 5.59 19.81 1.47
N LEU A 10 4.88 19.08 2.32
CA LEU A 10 3.42 19.11 2.33
C LEU A 10 2.88 20.44 2.87
N PHE A 11 3.52 21.06 3.84
CA PHE A 11 3.17 22.41 4.30
C PHE A 11 3.37 23.46 3.21
N TYR A 12 4.48 23.44 2.47
CA TYR A 12 4.67 24.31 1.30
C TYR A 12 3.60 24.10 0.22
N LEU A 13 3.22 22.86 -0.04
CA LEU A 13 2.14 22.56 -0.97
C LEU A 13 0.77 23.08 -0.46
N GLN A 14 0.55 23.01 0.85
CA GLN A 14 -0.65 23.58 1.47
C GLN A 14 -0.68 25.11 1.33
N GLU A 15 0.43 25.81 1.51
CA GLU A 15 0.56 27.25 1.26
C GLU A 15 0.21 27.58 -0.20
N LEU A 16 0.76 26.84 -1.17
CA LEU A 16 0.42 27.02 -2.60
C LEU A 16 -1.06 26.79 -2.90
N LYS A 17 -1.70 25.88 -2.15
CA LYS A 17 -3.14 25.68 -2.25
C LYS A 17 -3.92 26.87 -1.70
N GLU A 18 -3.50 27.45 -0.57
CA GLU A 18 -4.11 28.64 0.02
C GLU A 18 -3.93 29.88 -0.87
N GLU A 19 -2.83 29.98 -1.61
CA GLU A 19 -2.59 30.99 -2.64
C GLU A 19 -3.43 30.74 -3.92
N GLY A 20 -4.14 29.61 -4.02
CA GLY A 20 -4.96 29.27 -5.18
C GLY A 20 -4.19 28.73 -6.40
N LEU A 21 -2.90 28.45 -6.27
CA LEU A 21 -2.06 27.87 -7.33
C LEU A 21 -2.29 26.38 -7.51
N ILE A 22 -2.71 25.70 -6.45
CA ILE A 22 -3.07 24.27 -6.43
C ILE A 22 -4.49 24.16 -5.91
N ARG A 23 -5.33 23.33 -6.53
CA ARG A 23 -6.71 23.12 -6.07
C ARG A 23 -6.82 22.01 -5.02
N HIS A 24 -6.10 20.92 -5.22
CA HIS A 24 -6.19 19.72 -4.39
C HIS A 24 -4.81 19.10 -4.19
N LEU A 25 -4.57 18.55 -3.00
CA LEU A 25 -3.38 17.76 -2.70
C LEU A 25 -3.75 16.28 -2.64
N GLY A 26 -3.00 15.44 -3.34
CA GLY A 26 -3.13 14.00 -3.31
C GLY A 26 -1.78 13.34 -3.04
N LEU A 27 -1.83 12.16 -2.45
CA LEU A 27 -0.66 11.38 -2.08
C LEU A 27 -0.58 10.11 -2.91
N THR A 28 0.60 9.49 -2.94
CA THR A 28 0.80 8.16 -3.51
C THR A 28 1.67 7.30 -2.60
N ASN A 29 1.26 6.06 -2.39
CA ASN A 29 1.95 5.06 -1.59
C ASN A 29 2.26 5.52 -0.14
N VAL A 30 1.43 6.39 0.43
CA VAL A 30 1.54 6.77 1.83
C VAL A 30 0.84 5.71 2.68
N ASP A 31 1.56 5.16 3.65
CA ASP A 31 1.02 4.17 4.57
C ASP A 31 0.04 4.78 5.58
N THR A 32 -0.70 3.93 6.28
CA THR A 32 -1.76 4.36 7.20
C THR A 32 -1.24 5.23 8.34
N ALA A 33 -0.06 4.92 8.88
CA ALA A 33 0.51 5.67 10.01
C ALA A 33 0.93 7.09 9.59
N HIS A 34 1.64 7.22 8.46
CA HIS A 34 2.05 8.52 7.93
C HIS A 34 0.86 9.34 7.45
N LEU A 35 -0.15 8.71 6.82
CA LEU A 35 -1.37 9.41 6.45
C LEU A 35 -2.08 10.03 7.66
N ARG A 36 -2.12 9.31 8.79
CA ARG A 36 -2.66 9.84 10.04
C ARG A 36 -1.87 11.06 10.55
N VAL A 37 -0.54 10.99 10.49
CA VAL A 37 0.33 12.13 10.88
C VAL A 37 0.05 13.33 9.99
N ILE A 38 0.01 13.15 8.68
CA ILE A 38 -0.22 14.21 7.70
C ILE A 38 -1.57 14.91 7.96
N VAL A 39 -2.64 14.13 8.07
CA VAL A 39 -3.99 14.67 8.31
C VAL A 39 -4.10 15.36 9.67
N ASN A 40 -3.52 14.77 10.72
CA ASN A 40 -3.52 15.36 12.06
C ASN A 40 -2.66 16.63 12.15
N SER A 41 -1.74 16.84 11.21
CA SER A 41 -0.96 18.08 11.09
C SER A 41 -1.73 19.22 10.40
N GLY A 42 -3.00 18.98 10.03
CA GLY A 42 -3.85 20.01 9.42
C GLY A 42 -3.70 20.12 7.90
N ILE A 43 -3.00 19.20 7.25
CA ILE A 43 -2.83 19.19 5.79
C ILE A 43 -4.06 18.57 5.15
N ASP A 44 -4.70 19.31 4.25
CA ASP A 44 -5.94 18.90 3.57
C ASP A 44 -5.65 18.03 2.34
N ILE A 45 -5.73 16.71 2.54
CA ILE A 45 -5.49 15.68 1.53
C ILE A 45 -6.83 15.15 1.01
N VAL A 46 -7.01 15.14 -0.32
CA VAL A 46 -8.23 14.64 -0.96
C VAL A 46 -8.12 13.19 -1.44
N SER A 47 -6.91 12.69 -1.69
CA SER A 47 -6.73 11.33 -2.18
C SER A 47 -5.39 10.72 -1.77
N ASN A 48 -5.35 9.37 -1.71
CA ASN A 48 -4.12 8.59 -1.63
C ASN A 48 -4.19 7.47 -2.67
N GLN A 49 -3.20 7.42 -3.57
CA GLN A 49 -3.11 6.39 -4.59
C GLN A 49 -2.28 5.22 -4.06
N VAL A 50 -2.89 4.03 -3.95
CA VAL A 50 -2.26 2.86 -3.30
C VAL A 50 -2.46 1.57 -4.10
N CYS A 51 -1.54 0.62 -3.92
CA CYS A 51 -1.75 -0.73 -4.41
C CYS A 51 -2.91 -1.37 -3.64
N PHE A 52 -3.92 -1.84 -4.38
CA PHE A 52 -5.06 -2.52 -3.80
C PHE A 52 -5.63 -3.51 -4.82
N SER A 53 -5.62 -4.78 -4.49
CA SER A 53 -6.09 -5.87 -5.36
C SER A 53 -6.61 -7.02 -4.51
N LEU A 54 -7.15 -8.06 -5.16
CA LEU A 54 -7.54 -9.29 -4.45
C LEU A 54 -6.34 -9.98 -3.77
N LEU A 55 -5.12 -9.82 -4.27
CA LEU A 55 -3.91 -10.33 -3.60
C LEU A 55 -3.40 -9.41 -2.49
N ASP A 56 -3.53 -8.10 -2.67
CA ASP A 56 -3.02 -7.10 -1.73
C ASP A 56 -4.17 -6.39 -1.02
N GLN A 57 -4.50 -6.86 0.16
CA GLN A 57 -5.57 -6.33 0.98
C GLN A 57 -5.10 -5.37 2.09
N ARG A 58 -3.82 -4.93 2.07
CA ARG A 58 -3.23 -4.08 3.13
C ARG A 58 -4.01 -2.80 3.38
N ALA A 59 -4.54 -2.15 2.33
CA ALA A 59 -5.37 -0.95 2.48
C ALA A 59 -6.61 -1.20 3.34
N ARG A 60 -7.20 -2.40 3.26
CA ARG A 60 -8.34 -2.80 4.07
C ARG A 60 -7.91 -3.27 5.46
N THR A 61 -6.98 -4.21 5.52
CA THR A 61 -6.60 -4.91 6.76
C THR A 61 -5.85 -4.02 7.74
N ASN A 62 -5.11 -3.02 7.26
CA ASN A 62 -4.37 -2.07 8.10
C ASN A 62 -5.18 -0.82 8.49
N GLY A 63 -6.46 -0.80 8.12
CA GLY A 63 -7.39 0.25 8.54
C GLY A 63 -7.33 1.54 7.71
N MET A 64 -6.62 1.56 6.58
CA MET A 64 -6.54 2.75 5.70
C MET A 64 -7.91 3.09 5.12
N THR A 65 -8.66 2.11 4.60
CA THR A 65 -10.01 2.35 4.06
C THR A 65 -10.94 2.97 5.09
N ALA A 66 -10.89 2.49 6.34
CA ALA A 66 -11.71 3.03 7.44
C ALA A 66 -11.29 4.46 7.78
N PHE A 67 -9.98 4.72 7.87
CA PHE A 67 -9.44 6.06 8.14
C PHE A 67 -9.80 7.05 7.02
N CYS A 68 -9.58 6.67 5.76
CA CYS A 68 -9.91 7.50 4.61
C CYS A 68 -11.40 7.84 4.56
N ARG A 69 -12.27 6.85 4.80
CA ARG A 69 -13.72 7.06 4.87
C ARG A 69 -14.11 8.07 5.96
N ALA A 70 -13.50 7.96 7.14
CA ALA A 70 -13.79 8.86 8.26
C ALA A 70 -13.34 10.31 8.01
N HIS A 71 -12.34 10.52 7.14
CA HIS A 71 -11.74 11.83 6.86
C HIS A 71 -12.09 12.37 5.46
N GLY A 72 -12.98 11.71 4.71
CA GLY A 72 -13.34 12.16 3.36
C GLY A 72 -12.23 12.03 2.32
N ILE A 73 -11.23 11.18 2.57
CA ILE A 73 -10.11 10.95 1.67
C ILE A 73 -10.46 9.82 0.70
N THR A 74 -10.26 10.05 -0.58
CA THR A 74 -10.53 9.06 -1.63
C THR A 74 -9.30 8.21 -1.89
N LEU A 75 -9.47 6.88 -1.92
CA LEU A 75 -8.46 5.97 -2.40
C LEU A 75 -8.55 5.80 -3.92
N LEU A 76 -7.41 5.93 -4.59
CA LEU A 76 -7.23 5.60 -6.00
C LEU A 76 -6.43 4.30 -6.09
N ALA A 77 -7.12 3.19 -6.40
CA ALA A 77 -6.51 1.88 -6.36
C ALA A 77 -5.77 1.56 -7.66
N PHE A 78 -4.48 1.25 -7.58
CA PHE A 78 -3.73 0.72 -8.71
C PHE A 78 -3.35 -0.75 -8.49
N GLY A 79 -2.95 -1.42 -9.57
CA GLY A 79 -2.52 -2.81 -9.51
C GLY A 79 -3.65 -3.81 -9.27
N THR A 80 -4.89 -3.44 -9.55
CA THR A 80 -6.10 -4.26 -9.32
C THR A 80 -6.04 -5.63 -10.00
N LEU A 81 -5.26 -5.76 -11.07
CA LEU A 81 -5.06 -7.02 -11.80
C LEU A 81 -3.74 -7.71 -11.45
N ALA A 82 -2.99 -7.22 -10.45
CA ALA A 82 -1.71 -7.79 -10.06
C ALA A 82 -0.78 -8.05 -11.26
N GLY A 83 -0.55 -7.02 -12.11
CA GLY A 83 0.30 -7.15 -13.29
C GLY A 83 -0.25 -8.06 -14.39
N GLY A 84 -1.55 -8.38 -14.34
CA GLY A 84 -2.24 -9.26 -15.27
C GLY A 84 -2.38 -10.71 -14.76
N PHE A 85 -1.88 -11.03 -13.58
CA PHE A 85 -2.03 -12.37 -13.01
C PHE A 85 -3.49 -12.72 -12.65
N LEU A 86 -4.32 -11.74 -12.37
CA LEU A 86 -5.74 -11.93 -12.04
C LEU A 86 -6.63 -11.90 -13.31
N THR A 87 -6.21 -12.64 -14.33
CA THR A 87 -6.93 -12.73 -15.61
C THR A 87 -6.98 -14.17 -16.12
N GLU A 88 -7.81 -14.43 -17.12
CA GLU A 88 -7.99 -15.74 -17.79
C GLU A 88 -6.67 -16.30 -18.32
N ARG A 89 -5.71 -15.43 -18.66
CA ARG A 89 -4.40 -15.81 -19.21
C ARG A 89 -3.66 -16.82 -18.30
N HIS A 90 -3.85 -16.70 -16.99
CA HIS A 90 -3.11 -17.48 -16.01
C HIS A 90 -3.94 -18.61 -15.37
N LEU A 91 -5.24 -18.67 -15.66
CA LEU A 91 -6.13 -19.72 -15.13
C LEU A 91 -5.72 -21.08 -15.68
N GLY A 92 -5.45 -22.04 -14.80
CA GLY A 92 -5.05 -23.40 -15.14
C GLY A 92 -3.66 -23.53 -15.77
N GLN A 93 -2.88 -22.44 -15.77
CA GLN A 93 -1.51 -22.47 -16.32
C GLN A 93 -0.49 -22.89 -15.25
N SER A 94 0.61 -23.48 -15.72
CA SER A 94 1.76 -23.73 -14.88
C SER A 94 2.38 -22.41 -14.38
N GLU A 95 3.05 -22.50 -13.25
CA GLU A 95 3.78 -21.39 -12.68
C GLU A 95 4.88 -20.87 -13.62
N PRO A 96 4.88 -19.56 -13.98
CA PRO A 96 5.93 -19.00 -14.82
C PRO A 96 7.25 -18.94 -14.04
N THR A 97 8.34 -19.22 -14.73
CA THR A 97 9.68 -18.96 -14.18
C THR A 97 9.98 -17.47 -14.18
N TRP A 98 11.00 -17.04 -13.44
CA TRP A 98 11.41 -15.63 -13.45
C TRP A 98 11.86 -15.14 -14.84
N ALA A 99 12.35 -16.04 -15.69
CA ALA A 99 12.74 -15.73 -17.06
C ALA A 99 11.55 -15.49 -18.00
N ASP A 100 10.37 -15.98 -17.63
CA ASP A 100 9.13 -15.80 -18.40
C ASP A 100 8.42 -14.47 -18.09
N LEU A 101 8.96 -13.68 -17.15
CA LEU A 101 8.39 -12.41 -16.73
C LEU A 101 8.97 -11.25 -17.54
N ASP A 102 8.15 -10.64 -18.40
CA ASP A 102 8.59 -9.62 -19.34
C ASP A 102 8.61 -8.20 -18.77
N THR A 103 8.01 -7.97 -17.61
CA THR A 103 7.84 -6.62 -17.07
C THR A 103 8.15 -6.54 -15.58
N TRP A 104 8.63 -5.37 -15.14
CA TRP A 104 8.81 -5.06 -13.71
C TRP A 104 7.52 -5.27 -12.89
N SER A 105 6.37 -4.97 -13.51
CA SER A 105 5.05 -5.18 -12.88
C SER A 105 4.83 -6.67 -12.59
N GLN A 106 5.09 -7.56 -13.55
CA GLN A 106 4.98 -9.00 -13.32
C GLN A 106 5.96 -9.48 -12.26
N MET A 107 7.21 -9.02 -12.28
CA MET A 107 8.21 -9.37 -11.25
C MET A 107 7.78 -8.93 -9.85
N LYS A 108 7.22 -7.72 -9.72
CA LYS A 108 6.66 -7.21 -8.47
C LYS A 108 5.56 -8.12 -7.96
N TYR A 109 4.53 -8.35 -8.77
CA TYR A 109 3.35 -9.09 -8.34
C TYR A 109 3.59 -10.60 -8.21
N ARG A 110 4.59 -11.14 -8.89
CA ARG A 110 5.05 -12.50 -8.66
C ARG A 110 5.52 -12.70 -7.20
N ARG A 111 6.27 -11.72 -6.67
CA ARG A 111 6.67 -11.73 -5.25
C ARG A 111 5.46 -11.66 -4.31
N PHE A 112 4.41 -10.93 -4.68
CA PHE A 112 3.16 -10.88 -3.91
C PHE A 112 2.45 -12.23 -3.93
N ILE A 113 2.43 -12.92 -5.06
CA ILE A 113 1.88 -14.27 -5.18
C ILE A 113 2.63 -15.24 -4.25
N ASP A 114 3.96 -15.18 -4.24
CA ASP A 114 4.79 -16.02 -3.36
C ASP A 114 4.42 -15.79 -1.87
N GLN A 115 4.25 -14.54 -1.48
CA GLN A 115 3.87 -14.19 -0.12
C GLN A 115 2.42 -14.58 0.22
N ALA A 116 1.53 -14.51 -0.73
CA ALA A 116 0.11 -14.84 -0.54
C ALA A 116 -0.17 -16.37 -0.46
N GLY A 117 0.87 -17.19 -0.60
CA GLY A 117 0.76 -18.66 -0.50
C GLY A 117 1.14 -19.39 -1.79
N GLY A 118 1.78 -18.69 -2.73
CA GLY A 118 2.34 -19.24 -3.97
C GLY A 118 1.30 -19.46 -5.07
N TRP A 119 1.76 -20.16 -6.11
CA TRP A 119 0.99 -20.32 -7.34
C TRP A 119 -0.32 -21.09 -7.17
N ASP A 120 -0.30 -22.14 -6.34
CA ASP A 120 -1.52 -22.94 -6.09
C ASP A 120 -2.59 -22.10 -5.37
N ALA A 121 -2.21 -21.22 -4.48
CA ALA A 121 -3.13 -20.30 -3.82
C ALA A 121 -3.74 -19.30 -4.81
N LEU A 122 -2.91 -18.76 -5.72
CA LEU A 122 -3.40 -17.94 -6.83
C LEU A 122 -4.38 -18.71 -7.70
N GLN A 123 -4.09 -19.96 -8.08
CA GLN A 123 -4.97 -20.76 -8.92
C GLN A 123 -6.33 -20.98 -8.26
N ARG A 124 -6.38 -21.25 -6.95
CA ARG A 124 -7.67 -21.33 -6.23
C ARG A 124 -8.47 -20.04 -6.32
N LEU A 125 -7.83 -18.91 -6.11
CA LEU A 125 -8.47 -17.59 -6.27
C LEU A 125 -8.97 -17.37 -7.70
N LEU A 126 -8.16 -17.71 -8.72
CA LEU A 126 -8.54 -17.56 -10.11
C LEU A 126 -9.77 -18.40 -10.48
N HIS A 127 -9.89 -19.61 -9.95
CA HIS A 127 -11.09 -20.44 -10.16
C HIS A 127 -12.35 -19.77 -9.60
N VAL A 128 -12.28 -19.16 -8.43
CA VAL A 128 -13.43 -18.43 -7.85
C VAL A 128 -13.76 -17.20 -8.70
N ILE A 129 -12.76 -16.37 -9.05
CA ILE A 129 -12.98 -15.21 -9.92
C ILE A 129 -13.59 -15.64 -11.26
N HIS A 130 -13.14 -16.76 -11.83
CA HIS A 130 -13.69 -17.29 -13.06
C HIS A 130 -15.15 -17.68 -12.91
N ALA A 131 -15.51 -18.41 -11.86
CA ALA A 131 -16.91 -18.81 -11.63
C ALA A 131 -17.82 -17.58 -11.50
N VAL A 132 -17.40 -16.55 -10.76
CA VAL A 132 -18.12 -15.28 -10.65
C VAL A 132 -18.22 -14.58 -12.01
N SER A 133 -17.13 -14.55 -12.79
CA SER A 133 -17.12 -13.90 -14.11
C SER A 133 -18.10 -14.53 -15.11
N GLN A 134 -18.26 -15.85 -15.06
CA GLN A 134 -19.23 -16.55 -15.89
C GLN A 134 -20.68 -16.18 -15.55
N ARG A 135 -21.01 -16.02 -14.24
CA ARG A 135 -22.36 -15.59 -13.81
C ARG A 135 -22.73 -14.21 -14.37
N HIS A 136 -21.78 -13.30 -14.40
CA HIS A 136 -21.99 -11.94 -14.89
C HIS A 136 -21.71 -11.76 -16.39
N SER A 137 -21.22 -12.79 -17.09
CA SER A 137 -20.82 -12.72 -18.50
C SER A 137 -19.80 -11.59 -18.79
N VAL A 138 -18.82 -11.40 -17.86
CA VAL A 138 -17.75 -10.42 -17.96
C VAL A 138 -16.39 -11.12 -17.82
N SER A 139 -15.29 -10.38 -18.06
CA SER A 139 -13.95 -10.91 -17.86
C SER A 139 -13.61 -11.06 -16.36
N MET A 140 -12.68 -11.96 -16.04
CA MET A 140 -12.11 -12.06 -14.69
C MET A 140 -11.50 -10.74 -14.24
N ALA A 141 -10.91 -9.98 -15.18
CA ALA A 141 -10.39 -8.65 -14.92
C ALA A 141 -11.47 -7.69 -14.40
N ASN A 142 -12.68 -7.77 -14.96
CA ASN A 142 -13.81 -6.96 -14.49
C ASN A 142 -14.23 -7.34 -13.06
N ILE A 143 -14.27 -8.62 -12.70
CA ILE A 143 -14.58 -9.06 -11.34
C ILE A 143 -13.55 -8.58 -10.35
N ALA A 144 -12.25 -8.81 -10.63
CA ALA A 144 -11.16 -8.39 -9.75
C ALA A 144 -11.15 -6.87 -9.52
N THR A 145 -11.38 -6.10 -10.58
CA THR A 145 -11.42 -4.64 -10.51
C THR A 145 -12.70 -4.13 -9.84
N ARG A 146 -13.86 -4.74 -10.11
CA ARG A 146 -15.14 -4.37 -9.52
C ARG A 146 -15.15 -4.57 -8.01
N TYR A 147 -14.62 -5.70 -7.54
CA TYR A 147 -14.49 -5.96 -6.11
C TYR A 147 -13.71 -4.84 -5.39
N ILE A 148 -12.63 -4.35 -5.98
CA ILE A 148 -11.85 -3.24 -5.40
C ILE A 148 -12.60 -1.93 -5.50
N LEU A 149 -13.26 -1.63 -6.61
CA LEU A 149 -14.03 -0.39 -6.78
C LEU A 149 -15.18 -0.28 -5.76
N GLU A 150 -15.72 -1.40 -5.29
CA GLU A 150 -16.79 -1.44 -4.29
C GLU A 150 -16.28 -1.36 -2.84
N GLN A 151 -14.97 -1.32 -2.62
CA GLN A 151 -14.42 -1.18 -1.26
C GLN A 151 -14.65 0.23 -0.68
N PRO A 152 -14.84 0.34 0.64
CA PRO A 152 -15.00 1.64 1.29
C PRO A 152 -13.86 2.61 0.96
N ALA A 153 -14.19 3.87 0.73
CA ALA A 153 -13.30 4.98 0.37
C ALA A 153 -12.62 4.86 -1.01
N VAL A 154 -12.79 3.78 -1.76
CA VAL A 154 -12.27 3.68 -3.13
C VAL A 154 -13.19 4.48 -4.05
N GLY A 155 -12.67 5.56 -4.64
CA GLY A 155 -13.40 6.40 -5.59
C GLY A 155 -12.98 6.19 -7.05
N GLY A 156 -11.91 5.41 -7.27
CA GLY A 156 -11.43 5.11 -8.61
C GLY A 156 -10.39 4.01 -8.65
N VAL A 157 -10.27 3.39 -9.81
CA VAL A 157 -9.27 2.37 -10.12
C VAL A 157 -8.41 2.82 -11.29
N ILE A 158 -7.12 2.56 -11.20
CA ILE A 158 -6.16 2.91 -12.26
C ILE A 158 -5.87 1.64 -13.04
N ILE A 159 -6.29 1.63 -14.29
CA ILE A 159 -6.20 0.49 -15.18
C ILE A 159 -5.05 0.72 -16.17
N GLY A 160 -4.20 -0.30 -16.32
CA GLY A 160 -3.13 -0.28 -17.30
C GLY A 160 -3.68 -0.29 -18.74
N ALA A 161 -3.17 0.59 -19.59
CA ALA A 161 -3.46 0.61 -21.01
C ALA A 161 -2.14 0.59 -21.80
N ARG A 162 -2.10 -0.22 -22.86
CA ARG A 162 -1.00 -0.25 -23.84
C ARG A 162 -1.52 0.34 -25.14
N LEU A 163 -1.46 1.66 -25.25
CA LEU A 163 -1.96 2.37 -26.43
C LEU A 163 -1.29 1.85 -27.71
N GLY A 164 -2.11 1.53 -28.71
CA GLY A 164 -1.65 0.99 -29.99
C GLY A 164 -1.25 -0.49 -29.97
N LEU A 165 -1.25 -1.15 -28.81
CA LEU A 165 -0.93 -2.59 -28.69
C LEU A 165 -2.09 -3.41 -28.16
N SER A 166 -2.74 -2.94 -27.11
CA SER A 166 -3.80 -3.67 -26.43
C SER A 166 -4.68 -2.69 -25.67
N GLU A 167 -5.66 -2.15 -26.34
CA GLU A 167 -6.67 -1.27 -25.76
C GLU A 167 -7.91 -2.11 -25.46
N ARG A 168 -8.21 -2.29 -24.16
CA ARG A 168 -9.38 -3.06 -23.72
C ARG A 168 -10.51 -2.14 -23.26
N ILE A 169 -10.74 -1.06 -24.00
CA ILE A 169 -11.67 0.00 -23.58
C ILE A 169 -13.08 -0.55 -23.40
N GLU A 170 -13.58 -1.31 -24.37
CA GLU A 170 -14.94 -1.89 -24.30
C GLU A 170 -15.08 -2.87 -23.13
N ASP A 171 -14.09 -3.73 -22.90
CA ASP A 171 -14.11 -4.65 -21.77
C ASP A 171 -14.05 -3.89 -20.45
N ASN A 172 -13.18 -2.88 -20.35
CA ASN A 172 -13.08 -2.05 -19.15
C ASN A 172 -14.37 -1.27 -18.85
N LEU A 173 -15.14 -0.85 -19.88
CA LEU A 173 -16.42 -0.18 -19.69
C LEU A 173 -17.51 -1.10 -19.12
N ARG A 174 -17.40 -2.42 -19.31
CA ARG A 174 -18.32 -3.39 -18.71
C ARG A 174 -18.27 -3.38 -17.19
N LEU A 175 -17.15 -2.92 -16.59
CA LEU A 175 -17.00 -2.73 -15.14
C LEU A 175 -18.17 -1.95 -14.51
N PHE A 176 -18.80 -1.04 -15.25
CA PHE A 176 -19.89 -0.20 -14.78
C PHE A 176 -21.29 -0.76 -15.08
N GLN A 177 -21.38 -1.94 -15.72
CA GLN A 177 -22.64 -2.53 -16.16
C GLN A 177 -23.18 -3.58 -15.19
N PHE A 178 -22.44 -3.94 -14.15
CA PHE A 178 -22.85 -4.92 -13.15
C PHE A 178 -22.37 -4.50 -11.75
N THR A 179 -22.91 -5.17 -10.76
CA THR A 179 -22.46 -5.08 -9.35
C THR A 179 -22.32 -6.51 -8.81
N LEU A 180 -21.41 -6.70 -7.88
CA LEU A 180 -21.30 -7.98 -7.19
C LEU A 180 -22.45 -8.12 -6.20
N ASP A 181 -23.08 -9.27 -6.17
CA ASP A 181 -24.09 -9.60 -5.16
C ASP A 181 -23.45 -10.17 -3.88
N ASP A 182 -24.27 -10.52 -2.89
CA ASP A 182 -23.76 -11.01 -1.61
C ASP A 182 -23.14 -12.42 -1.74
N VAL A 183 -23.59 -13.23 -2.69
CA VAL A 183 -23.03 -14.57 -2.96
C VAL A 183 -21.64 -14.42 -3.57
N ASP A 184 -21.51 -13.54 -4.57
CA ASP A 184 -20.23 -13.23 -5.21
C ASP A 184 -19.20 -12.74 -4.19
N ARG A 185 -19.62 -11.79 -3.34
CA ARG A 185 -18.75 -11.24 -2.29
C ARG A 185 -18.31 -12.32 -1.30
N HIS A 186 -19.24 -13.17 -0.86
CA HIS A 186 -18.94 -14.23 0.08
C HIS A 186 -17.93 -15.23 -0.49
N GLU A 187 -18.14 -15.71 -1.70
CA GLU A 187 -17.21 -16.63 -2.38
C GLU A 187 -15.82 -16.02 -2.55
N ILE A 188 -15.73 -14.72 -2.93
CA ILE A 188 -14.46 -14.01 -3.05
C ILE A 188 -13.80 -13.86 -1.68
N GLU A 189 -14.54 -13.46 -0.64
CA GLU A 189 -14.01 -13.31 0.72
C GLU A 189 -13.49 -14.63 1.30
N ASP A 190 -14.17 -15.73 1.06
CA ASP A 190 -13.73 -17.08 1.47
C ASP A 190 -12.41 -17.45 0.76
N ALA A 191 -12.31 -17.14 -0.53
CA ALA A 191 -11.06 -17.36 -1.27
C ALA A 191 -9.92 -16.49 -0.71
N LEU A 192 -10.19 -15.21 -0.41
CA LEU A 192 -9.21 -14.30 0.19
C LEU A 192 -8.78 -14.75 1.58
N ALA A 193 -9.68 -15.28 2.40
CA ALA A 193 -9.36 -15.80 3.74
C ALA A 193 -8.40 -17.00 3.71
N SER A 194 -8.28 -17.67 2.57
CA SER A 194 -7.34 -18.78 2.35
C SER A 194 -5.92 -18.32 1.98
N LEU A 195 -5.73 -17.04 1.69
CA LEU A 195 -4.43 -16.45 1.34
C LEU A 195 -3.69 -15.98 2.58
N TYR A 196 -2.35 -16.03 2.52
CA TYR A 196 -1.55 -15.35 3.51
C TYR A 196 -1.56 -13.83 3.25
N PRO A 197 -1.65 -13.00 4.31
CA PRO A 197 -1.61 -11.56 4.14
C PRO A 197 -0.25 -11.08 3.64
N ILE A 198 -0.25 -10.15 2.71
CA ILE A 198 0.96 -9.44 2.30
C ILE A 198 1.47 -8.63 3.51
N PRO A 199 2.74 -8.83 3.94
CA PRO A 199 3.27 -8.12 5.10
C PRO A 199 3.49 -6.63 4.84
N GLY A 200 3.52 -5.85 5.93
CA GLY A 200 3.75 -4.41 5.88
C GLY A 200 2.48 -3.58 5.65
N ASP A 201 2.64 -2.36 5.16
CA ASP A 201 1.57 -1.45 4.82
C ASP A 201 1.69 -0.96 3.36
N CYS A 202 0.71 -0.22 2.88
CA CYS A 202 0.69 0.33 1.54
C CYS A 202 1.96 1.12 1.24
N GLY A 203 2.61 0.80 0.12
CA GLY A 203 3.85 1.43 -0.31
C GLY A 203 5.14 0.84 0.27
N ASP A 204 5.07 -0.09 1.24
CA ASP A 204 6.26 -0.75 1.77
C ASP A 204 7.01 -1.55 0.69
N GLU A 205 6.32 -1.99 -0.36
CA GLU A 205 6.93 -2.64 -1.52
C GLU A 205 7.95 -1.77 -2.26
N TYR A 206 7.96 -0.48 -2.03
CA TYR A 206 8.92 0.48 -2.61
C TYR A 206 9.99 0.93 -1.61
N ARG A 207 9.85 0.60 -0.33
CA ARG A 207 10.66 1.17 0.75
C ARG A 207 11.32 0.15 1.65
N ARG A 208 10.81 -1.07 1.71
CA ARG A 208 11.26 -2.07 2.69
C ARG A 208 11.47 -3.45 2.07
N PRO A 209 12.58 -4.12 2.41
CA PRO A 209 12.71 -5.54 2.08
C PRO A 209 11.54 -6.35 2.67
N PRO A 210 11.17 -7.49 2.05
CA PRO A 210 11.79 -8.12 0.88
C PRO A 210 11.24 -7.65 -0.47
N PHE A 211 10.32 -6.69 -0.50
CA PHE A 211 9.53 -6.35 -1.68
C PHE A 211 10.11 -5.22 -2.52
N LEU A 212 11.26 -4.67 -2.17
CA LEU A 212 11.88 -3.60 -2.94
C LEU A 212 11.81 -3.90 -4.43
N THR A 213 11.09 -3.07 -5.16
CA THR A 213 10.92 -3.22 -6.59
C THR A 213 11.74 -2.16 -7.29
N ALA A 214 12.35 -2.48 -8.43
CA ALA A 214 13.22 -1.56 -9.14
C ALA A 214 12.51 -0.27 -9.59
N SER A 215 11.22 -0.34 -9.88
CA SER A 215 10.42 0.84 -10.24
C SER A 215 9.94 1.57 -8.99
N GLY A 216 10.49 2.70 -8.73
CA GLY A 216 10.23 3.50 -7.54
C GLY A 216 11.05 3.06 -6.32
N ASP A 217 11.96 2.12 -6.52
CA ASP A 217 12.92 1.71 -5.51
C ASP A 217 13.91 2.84 -5.24
N LEU A 218 13.86 3.33 -4.03
CA LEU A 218 14.79 4.32 -3.50
C LEU A 218 15.86 3.68 -2.62
N SER A 219 16.20 2.42 -2.88
CA SER A 219 17.19 1.66 -2.09
C SER A 219 18.52 2.42 -1.94
N HIS A 220 18.93 3.19 -2.96
CA HIS A 220 20.10 4.06 -2.88
C HIS A 220 19.96 5.20 -1.84
N HIS A 221 18.75 5.55 -1.45
CA HIS A 221 18.51 6.49 -0.35
C HIS A 221 18.53 5.80 1.02
N LEU A 222 18.32 4.48 1.06
CA LEU A 222 18.38 3.71 2.31
C LEU A 222 19.82 3.63 2.87
N GLU A 223 20.82 3.68 1.97
CA GLU A 223 22.24 3.70 2.39
C GLU A 223 22.61 4.96 3.19
N ASN A 224 21.86 6.04 2.99
CA ASN A 224 22.05 7.32 3.67
C ASN A 224 21.06 7.55 4.84
N MET A 225 20.22 6.58 5.13
CA MET A 225 19.35 6.67 6.30
C MET A 225 20.17 6.55 7.56
N PRO A 226 20.00 7.44 8.55
CA PRO A 226 20.55 7.22 9.86
C PRO A 226 19.99 5.89 10.39
N PRO A 227 20.84 5.06 11.01
CA PRO A 227 20.36 3.83 11.62
C PRO A 227 19.25 4.16 12.62
N PRO A 228 18.25 3.29 12.78
CA PRO A 228 17.25 3.50 13.83
C PRO A 228 17.96 3.64 15.17
N TYR A 229 17.48 4.56 15.97
CA TYR A 229 18.04 4.76 17.31
C TYR A 229 18.07 3.42 18.06
N GLU A 230 19.23 3.10 18.63
CA GLU A 230 19.37 1.87 19.40
C GLU A 230 18.50 1.94 20.65
N VAL A 231 17.70 0.91 20.84
CA VAL A 231 16.99 0.70 22.11
C VAL A 231 17.97 0.10 23.09
N GLN A 232 18.50 0.89 23.97
CA GLN A 232 19.38 0.38 25.02
C GLN A 232 18.61 -0.19 26.19
N ALA A 233 19.26 -1.16 26.83
CA ALA A 233 18.71 -2.05 27.81
C ALA A 233 18.03 -1.37 29.01
N GLN A 234 17.11 -2.12 29.58
CA GLN A 234 16.31 -1.76 30.74
C GLN A 234 17.15 -1.54 31.99
N GLN A 235 17.10 -0.35 32.56
CA GLN A 235 17.40 -0.14 33.98
C GLN A 235 16.10 0.18 34.73
N ASN A 236 15.86 -0.53 35.82
CA ASN A 236 14.72 -0.28 36.73
C ASN A 236 13.32 -0.33 36.04
N GLY A 237 13.09 -1.25 35.10
CA GLY A 237 11.80 -1.38 34.42
C GLY A 237 11.53 -0.28 33.37
N ARG A 238 12.52 0.49 33.00
CA ARG A 238 12.44 1.51 31.96
C ARG A 238 13.28 1.13 30.76
N THR A 239 12.80 1.46 29.58
CA THR A 239 13.51 1.33 28.31
C THR A 239 13.94 2.71 27.83
N TYR A 240 15.20 2.86 27.49
CA TYR A 240 15.80 4.12 27.01
C TYR A 240 16.07 4.02 25.52
N VAL A 241 15.84 5.10 24.81
CA VAL A 241 16.18 5.25 23.39
C VAL A 241 17.24 6.34 23.29
N LEU A 242 18.40 5.99 22.74
CA LEU A 242 19.54 6.87 22.57
C LEU A 242 19.87 7.06 21.10
N SER A 243 20.38 8.21 20.73
CA SER A 243 20.83 8.52 19.37
C SER A 243 22.33 8.30 19.17
N GLY A 244 23.05 7.96 20.25
CA GLY A 244 24.51 7.75 20.24
C GLY A 244 25.33 9.05 20.18
N THR A 245 24.72 10.19 20.50
CA THR A 245 25.45 11.45 20.56
C THR A 245 26.22 11.59 21.88
N VAL A 246 27.40 12.18 21.82
CA VAL A 246 28.26 12.44 23.02
C VAL A 246 27.56 13.22 24.13
N TRP A 247 26.54 13.98 23.78
CA TRP A 247 25.78 14.80 24.72
C TRP A 247 24.86 13.99 25.64
N GLU A 248 24.45 12.81 25.21
CA GLU A 248 23.57 11.93 25.99
C GLU A 248 24.28 11.45 27.25
N ASP A 249 25.55 11.09 27.12
CA ASP A 249 26.38 10.68 28.25
C ASP A 249 26.78 11.87 29.14
N ILE A 250 27.15 13.01 28.54
CA ILE A 250 27.61 14.21 29.27
C ILE A 250 26.46 14.83 30.07
N ALA A 251 25.32 15.00 29.47
CA ALA A 251 24.15 15.65 30.05
C ALA A 251 23.19 14.70 30.76
N GLY A 252 23.40 13.37 30.62
CA GLY A 252 22.59 12.34 31.29
C GLY A 252 21.15 12.30 30.82
N PHE A 253 20.88 12.51 29.53
CA PHE A 253 19.54 12.43 28.97
C PHE A 253 19.43 11.34 27.93
N SER A 254 18.20 10.95 27.60
CA SER A 254 17.88 10.03 26.50
C SER A 254 16.84 10.66 25.58
N ARG A 255 16.79 10.21 24.31
CA ARG A 255 15.83 10.72 23.32
C ARG A 255 14.39 10.39 23.70
N ALA A 256 14.19 9.20 24.23
CA ALA A 256 12.91 8.81 24.79
C ALA A 256 13.10 7.81 25.94
N VAL A 257 12.14 7.79 26.84
CA VAL A 257 12.06 6.79 27.92
C VAL A 257 10.66 6.18 27.91
N ARG A 258 10.59 4.87 27.86
CA ARG A 258 9.35 4.13 28.12
C ARG A 258 9.34 3.64 29.56
N SER A 259 8.27 3.94 30.30
CA SER A 259 8.01 3.44 31.65
C SER A 259 6.58 2.89 31.71
N GLY A 260 6.44 1.58 31.66
CA GLY A 260 5.15 0.93 31.55
C GLY A 260 4.45 1.27 30.22
N ASP A 261 3.27 1.87 30.31
CA ASP A 261 2.44 2.34 29.19
C ASP A 261 2.75 3.78 28.73
N ARG A 262 3.67 4.46 29.40
CA ARG A 262 4.03 5.85 29.10
C ARG A 262 5.32 5.94 28.34
N ILE A 263 5.36 6.81 27.30
CA ILE A 263 6.54 7.18 26.57
C ILE A 263 6.74 8.70 26.75
N LEU A 264 7.91 9.06 27.26
CA LEU A 264 8.36 10.44 27.41
C LEU A 264 9.43 10.71 26.37
N VAL A 265 9.26 11.74 25.56
CA VAL A 265 10.23 12.15 24.54
C VAL A 265 10.86 13.45 25.00
N SER A 266 12.18 13.51 25.00
CA SER A 266 12.91 14.74 25.30
C SER A 266 12.83 15.73 24.12
N GLY A 267 13.12 16.99 24.39
CA GLY A 267 13.25 18.00 23.33
C GLY A 267 14.27 17.54 22.30
N THR A 268 13.83 17.38 21.05
CA THR A 268 14.67 16.92 19.95
C THR A 268 14.86 18.08 18.98
N THR A 269 16.10 18.45 18.72
CA THR A 269 16.46 19.36 17.63
C THR A 269 16.87 18.52 16.43
N ALA A 270 16.53 18.96 15.22
CA ALA A 270 17.09 18.37 14.01
C ALA A 270 18.63 18.61 14.05
N THR A 271 19.38 17.54 14.12
CA THR A 271 20.83 17.57 13.92
C THR A 271 21.10 17.03 12.52
N HIS A 272 21.73 17.85 11.69
CA HIS A 272 22.24 17.44 10.38
C HIS A 272 23.52 16.64 10.55
#